data_c18de8f1b5fe66840c6fec68e6c81bd5
#
_entry.id   c18de8f1b5fe66840c6fec68e6c81bd5
#
_cell.length_a   1.000
_cell.length_b   1.000
_cell.length_c   1.000
_cell.angle_alpha   90.00
_cell.angle_beta   90.00
_cell.angle_gamma   90.00
#
_symmetry.space_group_name_H-M   'P 1'
#
loop_
_entity.id
_entity.type
_entity.pdbx_description
1 polymer ?
#
loop_
_entity_poly.entity_id
_entity_poly.type
_entity_poly.pdbx_seq_one_letter_code
_entity_poly.pdbx_strand_id
1 'polypeptide(L)'
;MKDRIAYIIQHSNVKKIEFAKRLNISQAFVSQMCSGAAKPSDRTITDICREFGCDEVWLRTGEGDPFREETRQELIMRFATQTLKGSDEFRKAVVAALAKLEPEDWQNLAKIFAKINEAYKKE
;
A
#
# COMPACT_ATOMS: atom_id res chain seq x y z
N MET A 1 21.89 -2.62 -0.42
CA MET A 1 20.81 -1.99 0.39
C MET A 1 20.55 -0.55 -0.04
N LYS A 2 21.59 0.29 -0.15
CA LYS A 2 21.40 1.71 -0.49
C LYS A 2 20.69 1.91 -1.83
N ASP A 3 21.08 1.17 -2.84
CA ASP A 3 20.49 1.30 -4.18
C ASP A 3 19.04 0.86 -4.21
N ARG A 4 18.69 -0.13 -3.39
CA ARG A 4 17.32 -0.62 -3.29
C ARG A 4 16.42 0.38 -2.59
N ILE A 5 16.91 1.06 -1.56
CA ILE A 5 16.17 2.13 -0.88
C ILE A 5 15.93 3.30 -1.86
N ALA A 6 16.96 3.70 -2.59
CA ALA A 6 16.83 4.76 -3.60
C ALA A 6 15.82 4.38 -4.69
N TYR A 7 15.82 3.11 -5.09
CA TYR A 7 14.86 2.57 -6.06
C TYR A 7 13.41 2.72 -5.56
N ILE A 8 13.16 2.37 -4.29
CA ILE A 8 11.83 2.48 -3.69
C ILE A 8 11.34 3.93 -3.69
N ILE A 9 12.21 4.87 -3.30
CA ILE A 9 11.87 6.29 -3.27
C ILE A 9 11.50 6.77 -4.68
N GLN A 10 12.32 6.44 -5.66
CA GLN A 10 12.10 6.85 -7.04
C GLN A 10 10.83 6.23 -7.61
N HIS A 11 10.63 4.94 -7.38
CA HIS A 11 9.49 4.21 -7.91
C HIS A 11 8.18 4.62 -7.26
N SER A 12 8.21 5.01 -5.99
CA SER A 12 7.03 5.47 -5.25
C SER A 12 6.67 6.92 -5.57
N ASN A 13 7.50 7.60 -6.37
CA ASN A 13 7.29 8.98 -6.80
C ASN A 13 7.11 9.95 -5.63
N VAL A 14 7.89 9.74 -4.57
CA VAL A 14 7.90 10.61 -3.39
C VAL A 14 9.26 11.27 -3.26
N LYS A 15 9.28 12.43 -2.64
CA LYS A 15 10.53 13.12 -2.31
C LYS A 15 11.09 12.55 -1.02
N LYS A 16 12.41 12.71 -0.81
CA LYS A 16 13.07 12.24 0.42
C LYS A 16 12.42 12.79 1.68
N ILE A 17 11.95 14.04 1.65
CA ILE A 17 11.30 14.65 2.80
C ILE A 17 9.98 13.95 3.14
N GLU A 18 9.20 13.59 2.13
CA GLU A 18 7.95 12.86 2.33
C GLU A 18 8.21 11.42 2.79
N PHE A 19 9.20 10.78 2.19
CA PHE A 19 9.63 9.43 2.60
C PHE A 19 10.00 9.43 4.08
N ALA A 20 10.78 10.42 4.50
CA ALA A 20 11.18 10.56 5.91
C ALA A 20 9.98 10.76 6.83
N LYS A 21 9.02 11.61 6.44
CA LYS A 21 7.81 11.86 7.22
C LYS A 21 6.98 10.61 7.41
N ARG A 22 6.80 9.85 6.34
CA ARG A 22 5.99 8.63 6.40
C ARG A 22 6.60 7.56 7.29
N LEU A 23 7.92 7.56 7.40
CA LEU A 23 8.65 6.61 8.27
C LEU A 23 8.94 7.18 9.64
N ASN A 24 8.61 8.45 9.89
CA ASN A 24 8.89 9.15 11.15
C ASN A 24 10.38 9.15 11.48
N ILE A 25 11.22 9.42 10.47
CA ILE A 25 12.68 9.56 10.60
C ILE A 25 13.12 10.89 9.98
N SER A 26 14.37 11.27 10.22
CA SER A 26 14.90 12.53 9.67
C SER A 26 15.24 12.39 8.18
N GLN A 27 15.14 13.49 7.46
CA GLN A 27 15.57 13.54 6.05
C GLN A 27 17.07 13.27 5.93
N ALA A 28 17.87 13.74 6.90
CA ALA A 28 19.30 13.47 6.94
C ALA A 28 19.58 11.97 7.00
N PHE A 29 18.81 11.23 7.81
CA PHE A 29 18.96 9.77 7.89
C PHE A 29 18.59 9.10 6.56
N VAL A 30 17.54 9.56 5.89
CA VAL A 30 17.17 9.04 4.57
C VAL A 30 18.33 9.24 3.58
N SER A 31 18.92 10.42 3.57
CA SER A 31 20.06 10.70 2.70
C SER A 31 21.25 9.81 3.01
N GLN A 32 21.51 9.55 4.30
CA GLN A 32 22.59 8.66 4.73
C GLN A 32 22.33 7.22 4.29
N MET A 33 21.09 6.76 4.36
CA MET A 33 20.73 5.42 3.86
C MET A 33 20.93 5.32 2.36
N CYS A 34 20.57 6.35 1.61
CA CYS A 34 20.72 6.37 0.15
C CYS A 34 22.19 6.45 -0.29
N SER A 35 23.05 7.08 0.50
CA SER A 35 24.48 7.17 0.19
C SER A 35 25.29 5.97 0.67
N GLY A 36 24.71 5.14 1.52
CA GLY A 36 25.38 4.01 2.13
C GLY A 36 26.12 4.36 3.43
N ALA A 37 26.04 5.62 3.89
CA ALA A 37 26.69 6.06 5.12
C ALA A 37 26.01 5.48 6.36
N ALA A 38 24.73 5.12 6.28
CA ALA A 38 24.00 4.49 7.35
C ALA A 38 23.22 3.29 6.84
N LYS A 39 23.07 2.28 7.71
CA LYS A 39 22.24 1.10 7.42
C LYS A 39 20.93 1.22 8.18
N PRO A 40 19.79 0.88 7.55
CA PRO A 40 18.53 0.88 8.28
C PRO A 40 18.49 -0.25 9.31
N SER A 41 17.86 0.02 10.44
CA SER A 41 17.57 -1.01 11.44
C SER A 41 16.49 -1.97 10.90
N ASP A 42 16.33 -3.11 11.58
CA ASP A 42 15.27 -4.06 11.22
C ASP A 42 13.89 -3.40 11.28
N ARG A 43 13.66 -2.55 12.26
CA ARG A 43 12.41 -1.82 12.38
C ARG A 43 12.18 -0.88 11.20
N THR A 44 13.22 -0.17 10.80
CA THR A 44 13.15 0.74 9.64
C THR A 44 12.84 -0.04 8.36
N ILE A 45 13.47 -1.18 8.16
CA ILE A 45 13.20 -2.05 7.01
C ILE A 45 11.74 -2.50 7.00
N THR A 46 11.23 -2.95 8.14
CA THR A 46 9.84 -3.36 8.27
C THR A 46 8.89 -2.20 7.97
N ASP A 47 9.20 -1.02 8.49
CA ASP A 47 8.39 0.18 8.24
C ASP A 47 8.39 0.58 6.76
N ILE A 48 9.53 0.51 6.09
CA ILE A 48 9.62 0.78 4.65
C ILE A 48 8.73 -0.18 3.86
N CYS A 49 8.82 -1.46 4.18
CA CYS A 49 8.03 -2.47 3.47
C CYS A 49 6.54 -2.27 3.69
N ARG A 50 6.13 -1.92 4.90
CA ARG A 50 4.72 -1.68 5.23
C ARG A 50 4.19 -0.41 4.54
N GLU A 51 4.94 0.69 4.58
CA GLU A 51 4.48 1.97 4.05
C GLU A 51 4.50 2.02 2.53
N PHE A 52 5.45 1.37 1.90
CA PHE A 52 5.65 1.48 0.44
C PHE A 52 5.36 0.18 -0.31
N GLY A 53 4.94 -0.87 0.40
CA GLY A 53 4.53 -2.12 -0.22
C GLY A 53 5.66 -2.92 -0.85
N CYS A 54 6.89 -2.73 -0.40
CA CYS A 54 8.00 -3.50 -0.94
C CYS A 54 8.16 -4.83 -0.21
N ASP A 55 8.83 -5.76 -0.88
CA ASP A 55 9.12 -7.07 -0.34
C ASP A 55 10.37 -7.01 0.54
N GLU A 56 10.28 -7.55 1.77
CA GLU A 56 11.37 -7.48 2.74
C GLU A 56 12.57 -8.30 2.30
N VAL A 57 12.36 -9.47 1.70
CA VAL A 57 13.46 -10.31 1.21
C VAL A 57 14.22 -9.59 0.11
N TRP A 58 13.48 -8.96 -0.82
CA TRP A 58 14.11 -8.17 -1.86
C TRP A 58 14.91 -7.00 -1.28
N LEU A 59 14.33 -6.28 -0.31
CA LEU A 59 15.00 -5.13 0.27
C LEU A 59 16.28 -5.52 1.00
N ARG A 60 16.28 -6.67 1.70
CA ARG A 60 17.44 -7.15 2.44
C ARG A 60 18.49 -7.81 1.54
N THR A 61 18.08 -8.60 0.56
CA THR A 61 18.99 -9.47 -0.20
C THR A 61 19.12 -9.14 -1.67
N GLY A 62 18.17 -8.41 -2.23
CA GLY A 62 18.11 -8.14 -3.67
C GLY A 62 17.46 -9.26 -4.48
N GLU A 63 17.03 -10.34 -3.83
CA GLU A 63 16.36 -11.46 -4.50
C GLU A 63 14.86 -11.26 -4.59
N GLY A 64 14.27 -11.68 -5.71
CA GLY A 64 12.84 -11.57 -5.94
C GLY A 64 12.43 -10.24 -6.52
N ASP A 65 11.13 -9.95 -6.47
CA ASP A 65 10.57 -8.71 -6.98
C ASP A 65 10.52 -7.64 -5.89
N PRO A 66 10.77 -6.37 -6.24
CA PRO A 66 10.78 -5.29 -5.24
C PRO A 66 9.42 -5.03 -4.62
N PHE A 67 8.34 -5.19 -5.37
CA PHE A 67 7.00 -4.95 -4.88
C PHE A 67 6.18 -6.23 -5.00
N ARG A 68 5.72 -6.73 -3.85
CA ARG A 68 4.82 -7.88 -3.87
C ARG A 68 3.39 -7.38 -4.04
N GLU A 69 2.56 -8.20 -4.69
CA GLU A 69 1.13 -7.90 -4.78
C GLU A 69 0.48 -8.02 -3.42
N GLU A 70 -0.39 -7.08 -3.10
CA GLU A 70 -1.22 -7.18 -1.91
C GLU A 70 -2.18 -8.35 -2.07
N THR A 71 -2.36 -9.13 -1.02
CA THR A 71 -3.43 -10.12 -0.99
C THR A 71 -4.76 -9.37 -0.90
N ARG A 72 -5.84 -10.06 -1.26
CA ARG A 72 -7.19 -9.50 -1.13
C ARG A 72 -7.45 -9.04 0.31
N GLN A 73 -7.04 -9.84 1.29
CA GLN A 73 -7.24 -9.53 2.70
C GLN A 73 -6.46 -8.27 3.11
N GLU A 74 -5.21 -8.15 2.69
CA GLU A 74 -4.39 -6.97 2.98
C GLU A 74 -4.99 -5.71 2.37
N LEU A 75 -5.50 -5.80 1.14
CA LEU A 75 -6.15 -4.69 0.47
C LEU A 75 -7.39 -4.22 1.24
N ILE A 76 -8.22 -5.17 1.67
CA ILE A 76 -9.43 -4.87 2.43
C ILE A 76 -9.07 -4.17 3.75
N MET A 77 -8.08 -4.71 4.47
CA MET A 77 -7.65 -4.13 5.74
C MET A 77 -7.09 -2.72 5.57
N ARG A 78 -6.29 -2.52 4.54
CA ARG A 78 -5.72 -1.19 4.26
C ARG A 78 -6.81 -0.18 3.95
N PHE A 79 -7.75 -0.55 3.08
CA PHE A 79 -8.85 0.32 2.69
C PHE A 79 -9.73 0.68 3.89
N ALA A 80 -10.07 -0.31 4.72
CA ALA A 80 -10.87 -0.07 5.91
C ALA A 80 -10.18 0.88 6.89
N THR A 81 -8.88 0.66 7.13
CA THR A 81 -8.10 1.50 8.03
C THR A 81 -8.02 2.94 7.52
N GLN A 82 -7.74 3.13 6.24
CA GLN A 82 -7.67 4.46 5.64
C GLN A 82 -9.02 5.18 5.69
N THR A 83 -10.09 4.45 5.48
CA THR A 83 -11.45 5.00 5.57
C THR A 83 -11.76 5.51 6.97
N LEU A 84 -11.40 4.73 8.00
CA LEU A 84 -11.65 5.11 9.39
C LEU A 84 -10.83 6.33 9.82
N LYS A 85 -9.59 6.42 9.36
CA LYS A 85 -8.68 7.51 9.71
C LYS A 85 -8.93 8.79 8.90
N GLY A 86 -9.55 8.66 7.75
CA GLY A 86 -9.75 9.77 6.84
C GLY A 86 -10.89 10.69 7.27
N SER A 87 -10.98 11.83 6.60
CA SER A 87 -12.03 12.83 6.82
C SER A 87 -13.13 12.78 5.75
N ASP A 88 -13.07 11.83 4.83
CA ASP A 88 -14.03 11.69 3.74
C ASP A 88 -15.32 11.04 4.26
N GLU A 89 -16.30 11.89 4.56
CA GLU A 89 -17.58 11.42 5.09
C GLU A 89 -18.38 10.62 4.06
N PHE A 90 -18.23 10.94 2.78
CA PHE A 90 -18.90 10.18 1.73
C PHE A 90 -18.37 8.73 1.69
N ARG A 91 -17.05 8.58 1.74
CA ARG A 91 -16.43 7.24 1.74
C ARG A 91 -16.90 6.43 2.96
N LYS A 92 -16.91 7.06 4.13
CA LYS A 92 -17.37 6.40 5.36
C LYS A 92 -18.83 5.96 5.24
N ALA A 93 -19.67 6.80 4.68
CA ALA A 93 -21.08 6.48 4.48
C ALA A 93 -21.26 5.29 3.53
N VAL A 94 -20.51 5.25 2.43
CA VAL A 94 -20.57 4.13 1.48
C VAL A 94 -20.15 2.83 2.15
N VAL A 95 -19.03 2.84 2.87
CA VAL A 95 -18.53 1.64 3.53
C VAL A 95 -19.51 1.16 4.61
N ALA A 96 -20.08 2.09 5.38
CA ALA A 96 -21.09 1.75 6.39
C ALA A 96 -22.33 1.14 5.76
N ALA A 97 -22.79 1.67 4.63
CA ALA A 97 -23.94 1.14 3.90
C ALA A 97 -23.64 -0.29 3.40
N LEU A 98 -22.47 -0.53 2.85
CA LEU A 98 -22.07 -1.87 2.40
C LEU A 98 -22.01 -2.85 3.56
N ALA A 99 -21.58 -2.41 4.74
CA ALA A 99 -21.52 -3.26 5.92
C ALA A 99 -22.91 -3.70 6.42
N LYS A 100 -23.96 -2.95 6.07
CA LYS A 100 -25.34 -3.25 6.45
C LYS A 100 -26.07 -4.13 5.45
N LEU A 101 -25.45 -4.44 4.32
CA LEU A 101 -26.11 -5.28 3.30
C LEU A 101 -26.34 -6.68 3.84
N GLU A 102 -27.53 -7.20 3.54
CA GLU A 102 -27.90 -8.58 3.86
C GLU A 102 -27.29 -9.53 2.81
N PRO A 103 -27.20 -10.83 3.11
CA PRO A 103 -26.67 -11.80 2.14
C PRO A 103 -27.36 -11.75 0.78
N GLU A 104 -28.68 -11.51 0.75
CA GLU A 104 -29.45 -11.39 -0.48
C GLU A 104 -28.99 -10.17 -1.32
N ASP A 105 -28.72 -9.06 -0.65
CA ASP A 105 -28.22 -7.85 -1.31
C ASP A 105 -26.87 -8.11 -1.99
N TRP A 106 -25.99 -8.84 -1.31
CA TRP A 106 -24.69 -9.22 -1.86
C TRP A 106 -24.83 -10.12 -3.09
N GLN A 107 -25.79 -11.06 -3.07
CA GLN A 107 -26.06 -11.91 -4.23
C GLN A 107 -26.57 -11.09 -5.42
N ASN A 108 -27.45 -10.12 -5.17
CA ASN A 108 -27.96 -9.24 -6.22
C ASN A 108 -26.85 -8.36 -6.80
N LEU A 109 -25.96 -7.85 -5.93
CA LEU A 109 -24.82 -7.07 -6.36
C LEU A 109 -23.89 -7.91 -7.25
N ALA A 110 -23.65 -9.16 -6.88
CA ALA A 110 -22.84 -10.09 -7.69
C ALA A 110 -23.42 -10.28 -9.09
N LYS A 111 -24.73 -10.38 -9.20
CA LYS A 111 -25.41 -10.51 -10.49
C LYS A 111 -25.21 -9.25 -11.36
N ILE A 112 -25.28 -8.07 -10.73
CA ILE A 112 -25.05 -6.80 -11.42
C ILE A 112 -23.63 -6.74 -11.97
N PHE A 113 -22.63 -7.09 -11.14
CA PHE A 113 -21.23 -7.09 -11.58
C PHE A 113 -20.99 -8.08 -12.71
N ALA A 114 -21.64 -9.24 -12.67
CA ALA A 114 -21.54 -10.23 -13.75
C ALA A 114 -22.02 -9.64 -15.08
N LYS A 115 -23.14 -8.91 -15.06
CA LYS A 115 -23.69 -8.26 -16.25
C LYS A 115 -22.74 -7.19 -16.79
N ILE A 116 -22.15 -6.41 -15.90
CA ILE A 116 -21.18 -5.36 -16.28
C ILE A 116 -19.97 -6.00 -16.96
N ASN A 117 -19.40 -7.06 -16.36
CA ASN A 117 -18.26 -7.77 -16.93
C ASN A 117 -18.57 -8.35 -18.30
N GLU A 118 -19.76 -8.91 -18.46
CA GLU A 118 -20.20 -9.48 -19.74
C GLU A 118 -20.29 -8.41 -20.82
N ALA A 119 -20.81 -7.23 -20.48
CA ALA A 119 -20.91 -6.11 -21.41
C ALA A 119 -19.51 -5.64 -21.85
N TYR A 120 -18.55 -5.58 -20.93
CA TYR A 120 -17.18 -5.21 -21.26
C TYR A 120 -16.49 -6.21 -22.18
N LYS A 121 -16.78 -7.50 -22.00
CA LYS A 121 -16.16 -8.57 -22.80
C LYS A 121 -16.66 -8.64 -24.23
N LYS A 122 -17.84 -8.09 -24.51
CA LYS A 122 -18.45 -8.11 -25.86
C LYS A 122 -17.91 -7.01 -26.77
N GLU A 123 -17.18 -6.08 -26.22
CA GLU A 123 -16.49 -5.05 -27.00
C GLU A 123 -15.09 -5.53 -27.39
#